data_c28e3478eb42fa84d9ecfef0142c6d96
#
_entry.id   c28e3478eb42fa84d9ecfef0142c6d96
#
_cell.length_a   1.000
_cell.length_b   1.000
_cell.length_c   1.000
_cell.angle_alpha   90.00
_cell.angle_beta   90.00
_cell.angle_gamma   90.00
#
_symmetry.space_group_name_H-M   'P 1'
#
loop_
_entity.id
_entity.type
_entity.pdbx_description
1 polymer ?
#
loop_
_entity_poly.entity_id
_entity_poly.type
_entity_poly.pdbx_seq_one_letter_code
_entity_poly.pdbx_strand_id
1 'polypeptide(L)'
;SVFDHYFGEAANGKYDGLFYGWDVVNEAVIGNSYRTDTVSAAESLDEIRHGNNSSWWHVYKSNEFIINAFRYANQYAPKNVELYYNDFGETDNTKCEGIVKLINDVKAADGTRLDAFGMQAHYSVDSFSATQFKTVAEKYAKAAGKVQLTELDFKSSASYTSGMATQESEYTKIAYCHKQLFDA
;
A
#
# COMPACT_ATOMS: atom_id res chain seq x y z
N SER A 1 0.04 -16.95 16.25
CA SER A 1 0.20 -15.82 15.30
C SER A 1 -0.57 -14.59 15.78
N VAL A 2 -0.33 -13.43 15.15
CA VAL A 2 -1.11 -12.21 15.43
C VAL A 2 -2.58 -12.44 15.10
N PHE A 3 -2.88 -13.05 13.97
CA PHE A 3 -4.25 -13.42 13.59
C PHE A 3 -4.89 -14.39 14.59
N ASP A 4 -4.14 -15.36 15.09
CA ASP A 4 -4.64 -16.30 16.09
C ASP A 4 -4.99 -15.60 17.41
N HIS A 5 -4.22 -14.58 17.81
CA HIS A 5 -4.51 -13.78 18.99
C HIS A 5 -5.85 -13.03 18.88
N TYR A 6 -6.12 -12.42 17.73
CA TYR A 6 -7.32 -11.60 17.55
C TYR A 6 -8.55 -12.38 17.06
N PHE A 7 -8.35 -13.43 16.28
CA PHE A 7 -9.42 -14.15 15.58
C PHE A 7 -9.47 -15.65 15.90
N GLY A 8 -8.47 -16.18 16.64
CA GLY A 8 -8.45 -17.59 17.04
C GLY A 8 -9.47 -17.93 18.12
N GLU A 9 -9.64 -19.22 18.37
CA GLU A 9 -10.60 -19.73 19.39
C GLU A 9 -10.38 -19.11 20.78
N ALA A 10 -9.13 -18.85 21.16
CA ALA A 10 -8.80 -18.25 22.44
C ALA A 10 -9.30 -16.80 22.59
N ALA A 11 -9.53 -16.10 21.49
CA ALA A 11 -10.12 -14.77 21.51
C ALA A 11 -11.60 -14.78 21.87
N ASN A 12 -12.29 -15.89 21.63
CA ASN A 12 -13.71 -16.13 21.97
C ASN A 12 -14.63 -14.96 21.56
N GLY A 13 -14.42 -14.42 20.35
CA GLY A 13 -15.22 -13.30 19.84
C GLY A 13 -14.93 -11.93 20.47
N LYS A 14 -13.96 -11.84 21.40
CA LYS A 14 -13.64 -10.58 22.11
C LYS A 14 -13.34 -9.40 21.17
N TYR A 15 -12.78 -9.68 20.00
CA TYR A 15 -12.37 -8.69 19.03
C TYR A 15 -13.25 -8.67 17.77
N ASP A 16 -14.40 -9.34 17.80
CA ASP A 16 -15.32 -9.36 16.68
C ASP A 16 -15.79 -7.94 16.31
N GLY A 17 -15.66 -7.60 15.02
CA GLY A 17 -16.00 -6.26 14.55
C GLY A 17 -14.99 -5.15 14.87
N LEU A 18 -13.89 -5.47 15.58
CA LEU A 18 -12.83 -4.47 15.86
C LEU A 18 -12.05 -4.11 14.60
N PHE A 19 -11.80 -5.09 13.73
CA PHE A 19 -11.06 -4.89 12.49
C PHE A 19 -11.98 -5.08 11.29
N TYR A 20 -11.96 -4.12 10.37
CA TYR A 20 -12.59 -4.25 9.06
C TYR A 20 -11.58 -4.61 7.97
N GLY A 21 -10.29 -4.32 8.18
CA GLY A 21 -9.21 -4.58 7.25
C GLY A 21 -7.88 -4.78 7.96
N TRP A 22 -6.93 -5.34 7.22
CA TRP A 22 -5.60 -5.63 7.70
C TRP A 22 -4.55 -5.42 6.60
N ASP A 23 -3.56 -4.57 6.83
CA ASP A 23 -2.41 -4.42 5.95
C ASP A 23 -1.48 -5.61 6.13
N VAL A 24 -1.61 -6.58 5.23
CA VAL A 24 -0.86 -7.84 5.30
C VAL A 24 0.61 -7.62 4.97
N VAL A 25 0.86 -6.83 3.94
CA VAL A 25 2.20 -6.41 3.51
C VAL A 25 2.19 -4.93 3.23
N ASN A 26 3.19 -4.23 3.73
CA ASN A 26 3.38 -2.80 3.57
C ASN A 26 4.69 -2.50 2.83
N GLU A 27 4.63 -1.61 1.84
CA GLU A 27 5.77 -0.96 1.18
C GLU A 27 6.80 -1.95 0.59
N ALA A 28 6.37 -2.98 -0.11
CA ALA A 28 7.27 -3.98 -0.67
C ALA A 28 7.78 -3.64 -2.07
N VAL A 29 7.11 -2.75 -2.81
CA VAL A 29 7.47 -2.39 -4.20
C VAL A 29 8.31 -1.12 -4.23
N ILE A 30 9.40 -1.13 -5.01
CA ILE A 30 10.26 0.05 -5.22
C ILE A 30 10.10 0.59 -6.64
N GLY A 31 10.14 -0.27 -7.64
CA GLY A 31 10.16 0.09 -9.06
C GLY A 31 8.99 -0.47 -9.87
N ASN A 32 9.17 -0.50 -11.17
CA ASN A 32 8.13 -0.79 -12.17
C ASN A 32 7.87 -2.26 -12.42
N SER A 33 8.70 -3.14 -11.97
CA SER A 33 8.48 -4.55 -12.10
C SER A 33 8.66 -5.24 -10.76
N TYR A 34 7.58 -5.75 -10.28
CA TYR A 34 7.58 -6.68 -9.18
C TYR A 34 8.03 -8.03 -9.72
N ARG A 35 9.16 -8.55 -9.25
CA ARG A 35 9.71 -9.83 -9.73
C ARG A 35 9.14 -10.98 -8.93
N THR A 36 8.71 -12.01 -9.63
CA THR A 36 8.16 -13.25 -9.06
C THR A 36 9.17 -14.38 -9.01
N ASP A 37 10.29 -14.25 -9.72
CA ASP A 37 11.37 -15.22 -9.78
C ASP A 37 12.41 -15.00 -8.69
N THR A 38 13.14 -16.04 -8.36
CA THR A 38 14.30 -15.94 -7.49
C THR A 38 15.38 -15.13 -8.17
N VAL A 39 15.86 -14.09 -7.55
CA VAL A 39 16.92 -13.24 -8.10
C VAL A 39 18.22 -13.45 -7.36
N SER A 40 19.31 -13.43 -8.10
CA SER A 40 20.64 -13.45 -7.50
C SER A 40 20.89 -12.19 -6.69
N ALA A 41 21.79 -12.27 -5.72
CA ALA A 41 22.16 -11.10 -4.89
C ALA A 41 22.72 -9.91 -5.71
N ALA A 42 23.18 -10.17 -6.93
CA ALA A 42 23.69 -9.14 -7.85
C ALA A 42 22.59 -8.47 -8.68
N GLU A 43 21.46 -9.15 -8.85
CA GLU A 43 20.29 -8.64 -9.60
C GLU A 43 19.25 -8.04 -8.68
N SER A 44 19.58 -7.90 -7.41
CA SER A 44 18.68 -7.36 -6.45
C SER A 44 18.42 -5.90 -6.83
N LEU A 45 17.53 -5.49 -7.80
CA LEU A 45 16.46 -5.36 -7.14
C LEU A 45 15.93 -4.02 -6.83
N ASP A 46 15.79 -3.26 -7.87
CA ASP A 46 15.20 -1.93 -7.84
C ASP A 46 13.67 -1.97 -7.60
N GLU A 47 13.10 -3.16 -7.43
CA GLU A 47 11.65 -3.37 -7.55
C GLU A 47 10.99 -3.85 -6.28
N ILE A 48 11.74 -4.56 -5.42
CA ILE A 48 11.27 -5.01 -4.11
C ILE A 48 12.25 -4.52 -3.06
N ARG A 49 11.75 -4.07 -1.92
CA ARG A 49 12.62 -3.70 -0.79
C ARG A 49 13.46 -4.89 -0.34
N HIS A 50 14.76 -4.75 -0.43
CA HIS A 50 15.73 -5.81 -0.19
C HIS A 50 16.89 -5.35 0.69
N GLY A 51 17.82 -6.24 0.93
CA GLY A 51 19.03 -6.00 1.70
C GLY A 51 18.72 -5.62 3.13
N ASN A 52 19.38 -4.58 3.64
CA ASN A 52 19.21 -4.13 5.02
C ASN A 52 17.83 -3.54 5.32
N ASN A 53 16.99 -3.33 4.31
CA ASN A 53 15.68 -2.72 4.45
C ASN A 53 14.55 -3.74 4.61
N SER A 54 14.81 -5.04 4.43
CA SER A 54 13.81 -6.09 4.59
C SER A 54 14.40 -7.37 5.14
N SER A 55 14.06 -7.69 6.39
CA SER A 55 14.42 -8.97 7.01
C SER A 55 13.79 -10.16 6.28
N TRP A 56 12.59 -9.98 5.76
CA TRP A 56 11.88 -11.01 4.98
C TRP A 56 12.62 -11.35 3.69
N TRP A 57 13.02 -10.31 2.94
CA TRP A 57 13.86 -10.50 1.77
C TRP A 57 15.16 -11.23 2.12
N HIS A 58 15.79 -10.84 3.24
CA HIS A 58 17.05 -11.46 3.68
C HIS A 58 16.91 -12.97 3.89
N VAL A 59 15.78 -13.42 4.38
CA VAL A 59 15.49 -14.85 4.62
C VAL A 59 15.10 -15.55 3.32
N TYR A 60 14.15 -15.01 2.57
CA TYR A 60 13.55 -15.67 1.41
C TYR A 60 14.37 -15.55 0.13
N LYS A 61 15.12 -14.45 -0.05
CA LYS A 61 15.83 -14.09 -1.30
C LYS A 61 14.92 -14.08 -2.55
N SER A 62 13.63 -13.90 -2.34
CA SER A 62 12.59 -13.85 -3.37
C SER A 62 11.38 -13.10 -2.84
N ASN A 63 10.42 -12.81 -3.71
CA ASN A 63 9.12 -12.22 -3.35
C ASN A 63 8.13 -13.24 -2.76
N GLU A 64 8.52 -14.48 -2.61
CA GLU A 64 7.66 -15.54 -2.05
C GLU A 64 7.17 -15.20 -0.64
N PHE A 65 7.91 -14.41 0.13
CA PHE A 65 7.46 -13.94 1.44
C PHE A 65 6.14 -13.18 1.37
N ILE A 66 5.89 -12.40 0.30
CA ILE A 66 4.65 -11.65 0.09
C ILE A 66 3.49 -12.63 -0.15
N ILE A 67 3.69 -13.58 -1.05
CA ILE A 67 2.69 -14.62 -1.35
C ILE A 67 2.34 -15.41 -0.08
N ASN A 68 3.36 -15.83 0.68
CA ASN A 68 3.15 -16.56 1.93
C ASN A 68 2.46 -15.72 3.00
N ALA A 69 2.77 -14.41 3.10
CA ALA A 69 2.07 -13.53 4.03
C ALA A 69 0.56 -13.48 3.73
N PHE A 70 0.16 -13.32 2.47
CA PHE A 70 -1.24 -13.34 2.06
C PHE A 70 -1.89 -14.72 2.21
N ARG A 71 -1.14 -15.80 2.00
CA ARG A 71 -1.61 -17.17 2.23
C ARG A 71 -1.94 -17.41 3.69
N TYR A 72 -1.03 -17.04 4.60
CA TYR A 72 -1.27 -17.13 6.05
C TYR A 72 -2.39 -16.18 6.50
N ALA A 73 -2.42 -14.96 6.00
CA ALA A 73 -3.50 -14.04 6.30
C ALA A 73 -4.87 -14.60 5.88
N ASN A 74 -4.99 -15.17 4.69
CA ASN A 74 -6.23 -15.81 4.24
C ASN A 74 -6.63 -17.04 5.07
N GLN A 75 -5.65 -17.76 5.60
CA GLN A 75 -5.91 -18.94 6.44
C GLN A 75 -6.53 -18.56 7.78
N TYR A 76 -6.10 -17.45 8.37
CA TYR A 76 -6.44 -17.10 9.75
C TYR A 76 -7.39 -15.90 9.87
N ALA A 77 -7.43 -15.00 8.92
CA ALA A 77 -8.34 -13.86 8.98
C ALA A 77 -9.78 -14.27 8.67
N PRO A 78 -10.76 -13.78 9.43
CA PRO A 78 -12.17 -13.92 9.11
C PRO A 78 -12.49 -13.36 7.72
N LYS A 79 -13.53 -13.88 7.07
CA LYS A 79 -13.88 -13.46 5.70
C LYS A 79 -14.42 -12.03 5.62
N ASN A 80 -14.89 -11.48 6.72
CA ASN A 80 -15.35 -10.09 6.83
C ASN A 80 -14.22 -9.09 7.13
N VAL A 81 -12.99 -9.56 7.34
CA VAL A 81 -11.81 -8.70 7.47
C VAL A 81 -11.10 -8.66 6.12
N GLU A 82 -11.00 -7.48 5.52
CA GLU A 82 -10.37 -7.29 4.22
C GLU A 82 -8.84 -7.35 4.34
N LEU A 83 -8.18 -7.96 3.36
CA LEU A 83 -6.73 -8.09 3.31
C LEU A 83 -6.15 -7.11 2.29
N TYR A 84 -5.30 -6.21 2.76
CA TYR A 84 -4.72 -5.12 1.99
C TYR A 84 -3.25 -5.37 1.68
N TYR A 85 -2.85 -4.92 0.51
CA TYR A 85 -1.49 -4.47 0.25
C TYR A 85 -1.47 -2.95 0.34
N ASN A 86 -0.55 -2.36 1.09
CA ASN A 86 -0.45 -0.91 1.33
C ASN A 86 0.90 -0.36 0.86
N ASP A 87 0.91 0.79 0.16
CA ASP A 87 2.17 1.37 -0.33
C ASP A 87 2.04 2.88 -0.58
N PHE A 88 3.21 3.56 -0.68
CA PHE A 88 3.35 4.98 -0.99
C PHE A 88 3.92 5.23 -2.39
N GLY A 89 3.91 6.50 -2.84
CA GLY A 89 4.43 6.88 -4.15
C GLY A 89 3.65 6.25 -5.30
N GLU A 90 2.46 5.82 -5.03
CA GLU A 90 1.57 5.06 -5.87
C GLU A 90 1.07 5.82 -7.11
N THR A 91 1.26 7.15 -7.13
CA THR A 91 0.96 7.97 -8.32
C THR A 91 2.09 7.98 -9.36
N ASP A 92 3.26 7.43 -9.05
CA ASP A 92 4.30 7.18 -10.04
C ASP A 92 3.88 6.04 -10.98
N ASN A 93 3.94 6.29 -12.29
CA ASN A 93 3.49 5.31 -13.28
C ASN A 93 4.28 4.01 -13.24
N THR A 94 5.59 4.13 -13.01
CA THR A 94 6.51 3.01 -12.97
C THR A 94 6.21 2.12 -11.78
N LYS A 95 6.08 2.73 -10.59
CA LYS A 95 5.73 2.01 -9.37
C LYS A 95 4.31 1.44 -9.43
N CYS A 96 3.38 2.14 -10.08
CA CYS A 96 2.02 1.65 -10.30
C CYS A 96 2.00 0.31 -11.05
N GLU A 97 2.82 0.16 -12.09
CA GLU A 97 2.94 -1.12 -12.83
C GLU A 97 3.42 -2.25 -11.93
N GLY A 98 4.43 -1.98 -11.09
CA GLY A 98 4.94 -2.94 -10.10
C GLY A 98 3.89 -3.36 -9.08
N ILE A 99 3.14 -2.41 -8.54
CA ILE A 99 2.06 -2.67 -7.58
C ILE A 99 0.94 -3.48 -8.22
N VAL A 100 0.48 -3.11 -9.41
CA VAL A 100 -0.55 -3.86 -10.15
C VAL A 100 -0.10 -5.29 -10.42
N LYS A 101 1.17 -5.49 -10.78
CA LYS A 101 1.73 -6.83 -10.98
C LYS A 101 1.73 -7.63 -9.69
N LEU A 102 2.18 -7.05 -8.57
CA LEU A 102 2.14 -7.69 -7.25
C LEU A 102 0.71 -8.15 -6.91
N ILE A 103 -0.27 -7.26 -7.05
CA ILE A 103 -1.68 -7.55 -6.75
C ILE A 103 -2.16 -8.74 -7.57
N ASN A 104 -1.87 -8.75 -8.88
CA ASN A 104 -2.28 -9.84 -9.78
C ASN A 104 -1.59 -11.15 -9.41
N ASP A 105 -0.30 -11.14 -9.10
CA ASP A 105 0.47 -12.34 -8.71
C ASP A 105 -0.05 -12.93 -7.39
N VAL A 106 -0.35 -12.07 -6.40
CA VAL A 106 -0.97 -12.52 -5.15
C VAL A 106 -2.34 -13.15 -5.41
N LYS A 107 -3.19 -12.49 -6.21
CA LYS A 107 -4.55 -13.01 -6.50
C LYS A 107 -4.53 -14.30 -7.34
N ALA A 108 -3.49 -14.52 -8.13
CA ALA A 108 -3.33 -15.74 -8.94
C ALA A 108 -2.76 -16.92 -8.15
N ALA A 109 -2.12 -16.67 -7.02
CA ALA A 109 -1.48 -17.72 -6.23
C ALA A 109 -2.50 -18.52 -5.41
N ASP A 110 -2.30 -19.84 -5.34
CA ASP A 110 -3.18 -20.73 -4.59
C ASP A 110 -3.17 -20.41 -3.09
N GLY A 111 -4.35 -20.40 -2.50
CA GLY A 111 -4.55 -20.22 -1.06
C GLY A 111 -4.41 -18.79 -0.57
N THR A 112 -4.22 -17.83 -1.45
CA THR A 112 -4.17 -16.40 -1.11
C THR A 112 -5.52 -15.72 -1.22
N ARG A 113 -5.63 -14.54 -0.64
CA ARG A 113 -6.70 -13.56 -0.82
C ARG A 113 -6.11 -12.17 -0.68
N LEU A 114 -6.43 -11.29 -1.61
CA LEU A 114 -6.16 -9.86 -1.54
C LEU A 114 -7.45 -9.14 -1.97
N ASP A 115 -8.01 -8.36 -1.06
CA ASP A 115 -9.32 -7.75 -1.24
C ASP A 115 -9.23 -6.29 -1.67
N ALA A 116 -8.14 -5.59 -1.28
CA ALA A 116 -8.00 -4.18 -1.55
C ALA A 116 -6.53 -3.73 -1.64
N PHE A 117 -6.34 -2.56 -2.24
CA PHE A 117 -5.08 -1.82 -2.22
C PHE A 117 -5.23 -0.56 -1.36
N GLY A 118 -4.30 -0.37 -0.42
CA GLY A 118 -4.15 0.84 0.37
C GLY A 118 -3.18 1.80 -0.31
N MET A 119 -3.69 2.96 -0.74
CA MET A 119 -2.88 4.09 -1.18
C MET A 119 -2.55 4.93 0.05
N GLN A 120 -1.27 5.01 0.46
CA GLN A 120 -0.88 5.83 1.61
C GLN A 120 -1.21 7.31 1.38
N ALA A 121 -1.12 7.75 0.14
CA ALA A 121 -1.51 9.10 -0.28
C ALA A 121 -0.71 10.22 0.42
N HIS A 122 0.60 10.03 0.55
CA HIS A 122 1.53 11.06 0.99
C HIS A 122 1.91 11.97 -0.19
N TYR A 123 1.23 13.10 -0.32
CA TYR A 123 1.40 13.99 -1.45
C TYR A 123 2.07 15.31 -1.08
N SER A 124 2.58 16.02 -2.09
CA SER A 124 3.04 17.39 -1.97
C SER A 124 2.08 18.34 -2.70
N VAL A 125 1.77 19.48 -2.07
CA VAL A 125 0.90 20.52 -2.67
C VAL A 125 1.45 21.04 -4.00
N ASP A 126 2.77 20.97 -4.21
CA ASP A 126 3.43 21.51 -5.39
C ASP A 126 3.47 20.52 -6.57
N SER A 127 3.25 19.22 -6.34
CA SER A 127 3.37 18.18 -7.36
C SER A 127 2.14 17.31 -7.52
N PHE A 128 1.11 17.49 -6.70
CA PHE A 128 -0.12 16.70 -6.80
C PHE A 128 -0.85 16.93 -8.11
N SER A 129 -1.27 15.87 -8.75
CA SER A 129 -2.09 15.88 -9.96
C SER A 129 -3.31 14.99 -9.78
N ALA A 130 -4.49 15.60 -9.70
CA ALA A 130 -5.76 14.86 -9.58
C ALA A 130 -6.02 13.93 -10.79
N THR A 131 -5.61 14.35 -12.00
CA THR A 131 -5.73 13.51 -13.19
C THR A 131 -4.86 12.26 -13.08
N GLN A 132 -3.62 12.42 -12.61
CA GLN A 132 -2.72 11.28 -12.40
C GLN A 132 -3.23 10.36 -11.29
N PHE A 133 -3.67 10.94 -10.17
CA PHE A 133 -4.29 10.21 -9.07
C PHE A 133 -5.45 9.34 -9.57
N LYS A 134 -6.41 9.95 -10.28
CA LYS A 134 -7.54 9.23 -10.87
C LYS A 134 -7.10 8.07 -11.76
N THR A 135 -6.14 8.32 -12.65
CA THR A 135 -5.64 7.33 -13.61
C THR A 135 -5.08 6.10 -12.90
N VAL A 136 -4.27 6.30 -11.85
CA VAL A 136 -3.70 5.16 -11.11
C VAL A 136 -4.71 4.50 -10.18
N ALA A 137 -5.59 5.27 -9.53
CA ALA A 137 -6.65 4.74 -8.68
C ALA A 137 -7.59 3.80 -9.46
N GLU A 138 -7.95 4.16 -10.69
CA GLU A 138 -8.74 3.29 -11.58
C GLU A 138 -7.99 1.98 -11.93
N LYS A 139 -6.67 2.03 -12.18
CA LYS A 139 -5.85 0.83 -12.41
C LYS A 139 -5.84 -0.07 -11.18
N TYR A 140 -5.65 0.50 -9.99
CA TYR A 140 -5.66 -0.26 -8.73
C TYR A 140 -7.03 -0.84 -8.42
N ALA A 141 -8.09 -0.08 -8.58
CA ALA A 141 -9.45 -0.57 -8.40
C ALA A 141 -9.76 -1.75 -9.34
N LYS A 142 -9.29 -1.68 -10.58
CA LYS A 142 -9.42 -2.78 -11.54
C LYS A 142 -8.64 -4.03 -11.12
N ALA A 143 -7.43 -3.87 -10.58
CA ALA A 143 -6.58 -4.99 -10.17
C ALA A 143 -7.03 -5.59 -8.83
N ALA A 144 -7.18 -4.77 -7.80
CA ALA A 144 -7.49 -5.20 -6.44
C ALA A 144 -8.99 -5.47 -6.25
N GLY A 145 -9.85 -4.68 -6.88
CA GLY A 145 -11.31 -4.67 -6.67
C GLY A 145 -11.77 -3.53 -5.77
N LYS A 146 -10.92 -3.07 -4.86
CA LYS A 146 -11.17 -1.96 -3.94
C LYS A 146 -9.89 -1.17 -3.71
N VAL A 147 -10.05 0.14 -3.47
CA VAL A 147 -8.97 1.06 -3.09
C VAL A 147 -9.39 1.82 -1.84
N GLN A 148 -8.44 2.08 -0.97
CA GLN A 148 -8.62 2.93 0.22
C GLN A 148 -7.45 3.91 0.31
N LEU A 149 -7.73 5.16 0.70
CA LEU A 149 -6.70 6.10 1.15
C LEU A 149 -6.44 5.82 2.63
N THR A 150 -5.24 5.37 2.95
CA THR A 150 -4.93 4.85 4.29
C THR A 150 -4.27 5.87 5.21
N GLU A 151 -3.50 6.82 4.64
CA GLU A 151 -2.63 7.71 5.41
C GLU A 151 -2.62 9.14 4.86
N LEU A 152 -3.69 9.55 4.14
CA LEU A 152 -3.76 10.79 3.37
C LEU A 152 -3.22 12.01 4.10
N ASP A 153 -2.17 12.60 3.55
CA ASP A 153 -1.67 13.92 3.91
C ASP A 153 -1.19 14.72 2.69
N PHE A 154 -1.09 16.04 2.87
CA PHE A 154 -0.49 16.93 1.90
C PHE A 154 0.64 17.72 2.57
N LYS A 155 1.87 17.44 2.17
CA LYS A 155 3.05 18.15 2.64
C LYS A 155 3.10 19.55 2.01
N SER A 156 3.19 20.58 2.86
CA SER A 156 3.48 21.97 2.46
C SER A 156 4.97 22.12 2.15
N SER A 157 5.29 22.97 1.17
CA SER A 157 6.66 23.41 0.91
C SER A 157 7.12 24.58 1.77
N ALA A 158 6.19 25.26 2.46
CA ALA A 158 6.52 26.37 3.33
C ALA A 158 7.24 25.93 4.61
N SER A 159 8.27 26.70 4.97
CA SER A 159 8.96 26.54 6.26
C SER A 159 8.03 26.96 7.41
N TYR A 160 8.12 26.31 8.55
CA TYR A 160 7.45 26.71 9.80
C TYR A 160 7.81 28.12 10.27
N THR A 161 8.94 28.67 9.79
CA THR A 161 9.38 30.04 10.08
C THR A 161 8.80 31.08 9.14
N SER A 162 7.98 30.67 8.17
CA SER A 162 7.31 31.58 7.24
C SER A 162 6.26 32.44 7.97
N GLY A 163 6.10 33.67 7.55
CA GLY A 163 5.09 34.58 8.12
C GLY A 163 3.66 34.10 7.89
N MET A 164 2.69 34.61 8.66
CA MET A 164 1.28 34.19 8.63
C MET A 164 0.66 34.21 7.23
N ALA A 165 0.94 35.23 6.42
CA ALA A 165 0.40 35.31 5.05
C ALA A 165 0.86 34.15 4.16
N THR A 166 2.10 33.67 4.34
CA THR A 166 2.60 32.50 3.63
C THR A 166 1.93 31.23 4.14
N GLN A 167 1.70 31.12 5.44
CA GLN A 167 1.00 29.97 6.02
C GLN A 167 -0.45 29.90 5.54
N GLU A 168 -1.18 31.02 5.49
CA GLU A 168 -2.55 31.08 4.95
C GLU A 168 -2.60 30.66 3.48
N SER A 169 -1.62 31.08 2.68
CA SER A 169 -1.49 30.67 1.27
C SER A 169 -1.28 29.15 1.16
N GLU A 170 -0.45 28.56 2.01
CA GLU A 170 -0.22 27.11 2.00
C GLU A 170 -1.44 26.32 2.47
N TYR A 171 -2.16 26.78 3.48
CA TYR A 171 -3.44 26.16 3.89
C TYR A 171 -4.47 26.19 2.75
N THR A 172 -4.50 27.29 1.98
CA THR A 172 -5.37 27.38 0.81
C THR A 172 -4.98 26.35 -0.27
N LYS A 173 -3.68 26.17 -0.54
CA LYS A 173 -3.20 25.12 -1.46
C LYS A 173 -3.56 23.70 -0.97
N ILE A 174 -3.33 23.43 0.32
CA ILE A 174 -3.68 22.13 0.92
C ILE A 174 -5.19 21.85 0.76
N ALA A 175 -6.04 22.82 1.10
CA ALA A 175 -7.48 22.69 0.94
C ALA A 175 -7.89 22.47 -0.53
N TYR A 176 -7.24 23.17 -1.46
CA TYR A 176 -7.48 22.99 -2.89
C TYR A 176 -7.07 21.59 -3.38
N CYS A 177 -5.91 21.08 -2.94
CA CYS A 177 -5.46 19.73 -3.28
C CYS A 177 -6.42 18.66 -2.75
N HIS A 178 -6.90 18.79 -1.50
CA HIS A 178 -7.93 17.89 -0.98
C HIS A 178 -9.19 17.92 -1.84
N LYS A 179 -9.68 19.14 -2.16
CA LYS A 179 -10.85 19.28 -3.04
C LYS A 179 -10.65 18.59 -4.37
N GLN A 180 -9.51 18.81 -5.04
CA GLN A 180 -9.19 18.19 -6.32
C GLN A 180 -9.13 16.65 -6.22
N LEU A 181 -8.61 16.11 -5.10
CA LEU A 181 -8.53 14.68 -4.87
C LEU A 181 -9.92 14.07 -4.72
N PHE A 182 -10.81 14.69 -3.96
CA PHE A 182 -12.17 14.19 -3.76
C PHE A 182 -13.12 14.44 -4.95
N ASP A 183 -12.78 15.35 -5.84
CA ASP A 183 -13.53 15.58 -7.09
C ASP A 183 -13.10 14.60 -8.21
N ALA A 184 -11.96 13.91 -8.06
CA ALA A 184 -11.41 13.01 -9.10
C ALA A 184 -12.11 11.66 -9.15
#